data_fefa013d804a32f3173e0597b09d556a
#
_entry.id   fefa013d804a32f3173e0597b09d556a
#
_cell.length_a   1.000
_cell.length_b   1.000
_cell.length_c   1.000
_cell.angle_alpha   90.00
_cell.angle_beta   90.00
_cell.angle_gamma   90.00
#
_symmetry.space_group_name_H-M   'P 1'
#
loop_
_entity.id
_entity.type
_entity.pdbx_description
1 polymer ?
#
loop_
_entity_poly.entity_id
_entity_poly.type
_entity_poly.pdbx_seq_one_letter_code
_entity_poly.pdbx_strand_id
1 'polypeptide(L)'
;MKKPVKVAITGAAGQIAYSLIFRVASGSMLGPDQPVILQLIEVPVPEVLEKLKGTIMEVEDCAFPLVRSIELHSSPETGFEGTDYALLVGARPRGPGMERKDLLTANGGIFGPQGKALATKASKNVKVLVVGNPANTNALIAATAGSKEGLNPRQVHAMVRLDHNRAISQLASKTGVHGNDIDNVIIWGNHSSTQYPDVSHTTIGGKKARDLVTQEWLEKDFIPVVQQRGAAIIKARGLSSAASAASAAVDHMRDWALGSNGKIVSMGVPSDGSYGIAPGIVYGYPCICKNGDYEIVQGLSVDEFSRGRMTITENELREERAAVEDLLK
;
A
#
# COMPACT_ATOMS: atom_id res chain seq x y z
N MET A 1 -10.97 20.31 20.17
CA MET A 1 -10.82 19.00 19.50
C MET A 1 -10.77 19.21 17.99
N LYS A 2 -9.91 18.49 17.27
CA LYS A 2 -9.88 18.51 15.80
C LYS A 2 -11.24 18.04 15.24
N LYS A 3 -11.59 18.49 14.03
CA LYS A 3 -12.75 17.96 13.31
C LYS A 3 -12.51 16.49 12.98
N PRO A 4 -13.49 15.60 13.16
CA PRO A 4 -13.37 14.22 12.75
C PRO A 4 -13.09 14.10 11.25
N VAL A 5 -12.24 13.15 10.87
CA VAL A 5 -12.00 12.76 9.48
C VAL A 5 -12.60 11.38 9.21
N LYS A 6 -13.03 11.16 7.97
CA LYS A 6 -13.62 9.89 7.55
C LYS A 6 -12.55 8.97 6.97
N VAL A 7 -12.48 7.76 7.50
CA VAL A 7 -11.55 6.71 7.05
C VAL A 7 -12.34 5.53 6.53
N ALA A 8 -12.29 5.31 5.22
CA ALA A 8 -12.95 4.19 4.57
C ALA A 8 -12.00 2.99 4.44
N ILE A 9 -12.50 1.79 4.72
CA ILE A 9 -11.77 0.53 4.60
C ILE A 9 -12.65 -0.46 3.84
N THR A 10 -12.19 -0.92 2.66
CA THR A 10 -12.89 -1.94 1.87
C THR A 10 -12.43 -3.34 2.21
N GLY A 11 -13.30 -4.35 2.00
CA GLY A 11 -13.02 -5.71 2.44
C GLY A 11 -12.91 -5.79 3.97
N ALA A 12 -13.77 -5.03 4.64
CA ALA A 12 -13.68 -4.74 6.07
C ALA A 12 -13.85 -5.99 6.97
N ALA A 13 -14.48 -7.05 6.47
CA ALA A 13 -14.60 -8.34 7.17
C ALA A 13 -13.36 -9.25 7.02
N GLY A 14 -12.33 -8.81 6.25
CA GLY A 14 -11.11 -9.57 5.98
C GLY A 14 -10.08 -9.49 7.11
N GLN A 15 -9.10 -10.42 7.10
CA GLN A 15 -8.07 -10.50 8.16
C GLN A 15 -7.13 -9.27 8.21
N ILE A 16 -6.79 -8.69 7.06
CA ILE A 16 -5.98 -7.46 7.02
C ILE A 16 -6.79 -6.31 7.61
N ALA A 17 -8.05 -6.16 7.19
CA ALA A 17 -8.94 -5.09 7.67
C ALA A 17 -9.19 -5.22 9.18
N TYR A 18 -9.42 -6.41 9.70
CA TYR A 18 -9.52 -6.66 11.14
C TYR A 18 -8.32 -6.06 11.90
N SER A 19 -7.10 -6.40 11.49
CA SER A 19 -5.90 -5.83 12.12
C SER A 19 -5.74 -4.32 11.90
N LEU A 20 -6.24 -3.79 10.78
CA LEU A 20 -6.11 -2.38 10.40
C LEU A 20 -7.08 -1.48 11.15
N ILE A 21 -8.34 -1.90 11.29
CA ILE A 21 -9.42 -1.14 11.94
C ILE A 21 -8.99 -0.72 13.35
N PHE A 22 -8.51 -1.64 14.18
CA PHE A 22 -8.07 -1.34 15.56
C PHE A 22 -6.87 -0.39 15.60
N ARG A 23 -5.94 -0.47 14.65
CA ARG A 23 -4.79 0.47 14.54
C ARG A 23 -5.24 1.87 14.13
N VAL A 24 -6.21 1.98 13.23
CA VAL A 24 -6.79 3.28 12.86
C VAL A 24 -7.56 3.86 14.04
N ALA A 25 -8.40 3.05 14.68
CA ALA A 25 -9.21 3.44 15.84
C ALA A 25 -8.36 3.92 17.03
N SER A 26 -7.20 3.30 17.27
CA SER A 26 -6.26 3.67 18.34
C SER A 26 -5.46 4.96 18.07
N GLY A 27 -5.58 5.55 16.87
CA GLY A 27 -4.82 6.74 16.48
C GLY A 27 -3.44 6.44 15.90
N SER A 28 -3.10 5.16 15.66
CA SER A 28 -1.79 4.79 15.11
C SER A 28 -1.53 5.38 13.72
N MET A 29 -2.57 5.67 12.92
CA MET A 29 -2.44 6.20 11.57
C MET A 29 -2.34 7.73 11.52
N LEU A 30 -3.20 8.45 12.26
CA LEU A 30 -3.36 9.91 12.12
C LEU A 30 -2.95 10.69 13.38
N GLY A 31 -2.38 10.00 14.36
CA GLY A 31 -1.94 10.61 15.63
C GLY A 31 -2.97 10.47 16.76
N PRO A 32 -2.52 10.76 17.99
CA PRO A 32 -3.29 10.47 19.21
C PRO A 32 -4.42 11.49 19.48
N ASP A 33 -4.54 12.51 18.66
CA ASP A 33 -5.49 13.62 18.87
C ASP A 33 -6.44 13.83 17.67
N GLN A 34 -6.38 12.97 16.63
CA GLN A 34 -7.24 13.04 15.45
C GLN A 34 -8.46 12.12 15.60
N PRO A 35 -9.68 12.66 15.84
CA PRO A 35 -10.89 11.85 15.83
C PRO A 35 -11.19 11.28 14.44
N VAL A 36 -11.76 10.08 14.40
CA VAL A 36 -12.10 9.38 13.14
C VAL A 36 -13.55 8.91 13.13
N ILE A 37 -14.13 8.87 11.94
CA ILE A 37 -15.34 8.16 11.59
C ILE A 37 -14.91 6.99 10.70
N LEU A 38 -15.18 5.77 11.11
CA LEU A 38 -14.83 4.57 10.36
C LEU A 38 -15.95 4.23 9.38
N GLN A 39 -15.65 4.22 8.09
CA GLN A 39 -16.56 3.77 7.02
C GLN A 39 -16.11 2.38 6.58
N LEU A 40 -16.80 1.36 7.04
CA LEU A 40 -16.45 -0.04 6.79
C LEU A 40 -17.29 -0.57 5.63
N ILE A 41 -16.62 -0.87 4.51
CA ILE A 41 -17.28 -1.22 3.24
C ILE A 41 -17.03 -2.70 2.96
N GLU A 42 -18.13 -3.43 2.74
CA GLU A 42 -18.06 -4.85 2.43
C GLU A 42 -19.09 -5.25 1.34
N VAL A 43 -18.92 -6.42 0.75
CA VAL A 43 -19.89 -6.96 -0.22
C VAL A 43 -21.24 -7.25 0.45
N PRO A 44 -22.37 -7.09 -0.29
CA PRO A 44 -23.72 -7.30 0.26
C PRO A 44 -24.09 -8.80 0.42
N VAL A 45 -23.22 -9.55 1.10
CA VAL A 45 -23.40 -10.96 1.42
C VAL A 45 -23.75 -11.07 2.90
N PRO A 46 -24.93 -11.62 3.29
CA PRO A 46 -25.40 -11.61 4.67
C PRO A 46 -24.40 -12.15 5.67
N GLU A 47 -23.76 -13.29 5.40
CA GLU A 47 -22.81 -13.94 6.29
C GLU A 47 -21.54 -13.10 6.49
N VAL A 48 -21.12 -12.38 5.44
CA VAL A 48 -19.94 -11.49 5.49
C VAL A 48 -20.27 -10.22 6.27
N LEU A 49 -21.49 -9.68 6.09
CA LEU A 49 -21.95 -8.52 6.85
C LEU A 49 -22.14 -8.85 8.34
N GLU A 50 -22.65 -10.03 8.68
CA GLU A 50 -22.73 -10.47 10.10
C GLU A 50 -21.34 -10.61 10.74
N LYS A 51 -20.37 -11.15 10.02
CA LYS A 51 -18.99 -11.19 10.49
C LYS A 51 -18.42 -9.77 10.75
N LEU A 52 -18.72 -8.83 9.86
CA LEU A 52 -18.30 -7.43 10.03
C LEU A 52 -18.98 -6.77 11.23
N LYS A 53 -20.26 -7.06 11.48
CA LYS A 53 -20.95 -6.58 12.71
C LYS A 53 -20.24 -7.09 13.98
N GLY A 54 -19.80 -8.35 14.00
CA GLY A 54 -18.99 -8.88 15.11
C GLY A 54 -17.70 -8.08 15.32
N THR A 55 -17.00 -7.72 14.23
CA THR A 55 -15.81 -6.85 14.31
C THR A 55 -16.16 -5.46 14.85
N ILE A 56 -17.30 -4.88 14.46
CA ILE A 56 -17.76 -3.59 14.95
C ILE A 56 -17.99 -3.65 16.47
N MET A 57 -18.66 -4.69 16.97
CA MET A 57 -18.87 -4.89 18.41
C MET A 57 -17.55 -4.92 19.18
N GLU A 58 -16.53 -5.62 18.67
CA GLU A 58 -15.20 -5.64 19.30
C GLU A 58 -14.53 -4.24 19.31
N VAL A 59 -14.70 -3.44 18.26
CA VAL A 59 -14.19 -2.06 18.24
C VAL A 59 -14.92 -1.18 19.27
N GLU A 60 -16.24 -1.36 19.42
CA GLU A 60 -17.05 -0.69 20.42
C GLU A 60 -16.61 -1.09 21.83
N ASP A 61 -16.38 -2.38 22.10
CA ASP A 61 -15.88 -2.89 23.37
C ASP A 61 -14.51 -2.33 23.77
N CYS A 62 -13.67 -1.95 22.78
CA CYS A 62 -12.40 -1.29 23.04
C CYS A 62 -12.55 0.16 23.53
N ALA A 63 -13.72 0.78 23.37
CA ALA A 63 -14.02 2.15 23.80
C ALA A 63 -12.96 3.19 23.36
N PHE A 64 -12.47 3.10 22.14
CA PHE A 64 -11.44 4.00 21.61
C PHE A 64 -11.89 5.47 21.64
N PRO A 65 -11.18 6.36 22.34
CA PRO A 65 -11.62 7.75 22.56
C PRO A 65 -11.61 8.58 21.25
N LEU A 66 -10.92 8.13 20.21
CA LEU A 66 -10.85 8.82 18.93
C LEU A 66 -11.98 8.41 17.97
N VAL A 67 -12.64 7.28 18.17
CA VAL A 67 -13.74 6.83 17.32
C VAL A 67 -15.00 7.64 17.64
N ARG A 68 -15.56 8.32 16.64
CA ARG A 68 -16.81 9.09 16.76
C ARG A 68 -18.03 8.31 16.32
N SER A 69 -17.89 7.54 15.23
CA SER A 69 -18.90 6.61 14.76
C SER A 69 -18.25 5.54 13.91
N ILE A 70 -18.98 4.43 13.74
CA ILE A 70 -18.64 3.34 12.85
C ILE A 70 -19.84 3.16 11.94
N GLU A 71 -19.60 3.28 10.61
CA GLU A 71 -20.62 3.20 9.58
C GLU A 71 -20.36 1.94 8.75
N LEU A 72 -21.36 1.04 8.64
CA LEU A 72 -21.31 -0.13 7.79
C LEU A 72 -21.97 0.17 6.46
N HIS A 73 -21.26 -0.09 5.37
CA HIS A 73 -21.73 0.13 4.00
C HIS A 73 -21.58 -1.13 3.15
N SER A 74 -22.51 -1.34 2.22
CA SER A 74 -22.50 -2.46 1.27
C SER A 74 -22.27 -2.02 -0.18
N SER A 75 -21.99 -0.73 -0.39
CA SER A 75 -21.62 -0.20 -1.72
C SER A 75 -20.54 0.89 -1.61
N PRO A 76 -19.68 1.03 -2.62
CA PRO A 76 -18.69 2.12 -2.70
C PRO A 76 -19.33 3.52 -2.69
N GLU A 77 -20.50 3.69 -3.34
CA GLU A 77 -21.17 4.97 -3.50
C GLU A 77 -21.57 5.59 -2.15
N THR A 78 -22.08 4.77 -1.24
CA THR A 78 -22.42 5.22 0.12
C THR A 78 -21.24 5.21 1.05
N GLY A 79 -20.34 4.22 0.87
CA GLY A 79 -19.20 4.02 1.74
C GLY A 79 -18.10 5.05 1.59
N PHE A 80 -17.99 5.72 0.44
CA PHE A 80 -17.00 6.78 0.22
C PHE A 80 -17.54 8.21 0.39
N GLU A 81 -18.75 8.38 0.88
CA GLU A 81 -19.33 9.72 1.03
C GLU A 81 -18.55 10.57 2.05
N GLY A 82 -17.89 11.62 1.55
CA GLY A 82 -17.07 12.52 2.34
C GLY A 82 -15.78 11.90 2.88
N THR A 83 -15.32 10.77 2.37
CA THR A 83 -14.10 10.09 2.79
C THR A 83 -12.86 10.97 2.61
N ASP A 84 -12.04 11.07 3.65
CA ASP A 84 -10.75 11.78 3.61
C ASP A 84 -9.57 10.82 3.35
N TYR A 85 -9.66 9.58 3.86
CA TYR A 85 -8.66 8.54 3.71
C TYR A 85 -9.33 7.23 3.33
N ALA A 86 -8.91 6.61 2.23
CA ALA A 86 -9.46 5.34 1.77
C ALA A 86 -8.36 4.26 1.71
N LEU A 87 -8.61 3.13 2.36
CA LEU A 87 -7.75 1.95 2.35
C LEU A 87 -8.47 0.84 1.59
N LEU A 88 -8.07 0.62 0.34
CA LEU A 88 -8.69 -0.36 -0.56
C LEU A 88 -8.03 -1.73 -0.34
N VAL A 89 -8.54 -2.48 0.63
CA VAL A 89 -7.97 -3.76 1.08
C VAL A 89 -8.65 -4.93 0.37
N GLY A 90 -9.95 -4.85 0.12
CA GLY A 90 -10.72 -5.90 -0.53
C GLY A 90 -10.29 -6.13 -1.97
N ALA A 91 -9.89 -7.35 -2.28
CA ALA A 91 -9.54 -7.79 -3.62
C ALA A 91 -9.90 -9.28 -3.79
N ARG A 92 -10.10 -9.69 -5.04
CA ARG A 92 -10.28 -11.11 -5.34
C ARG A 92 -8.94 -11.83 -5.24
N PRO A 93 -8.78 -12.85 -4.38
CA PRO A 93 -7.55 -13.64 -4.31
C PRO A 93 -7.41 -14.52 -5.55
N ARG A 94 -6.17 -14.89 -5.89
CA ARG A 94 -5.91 -15.85 -6.96
C ARG A 94 -6.38 -17.23 -6.53
N GLY A 95 -7.34 -17.78 -7.26
CA GLY A 95 -7.84 -19.16 -7.06
C GLY A 95 -6.97 -20.20 -7.78
N PRO A 96 -7.11 -21.49 -7.42
CA PRO A 96 -6.46 -22.59 -8.16
C PRO A 96 -6.86 -22.56 -9.64
N GLY A 97 -5.88 -22.68 -10.55
CA GLY A 97 -6.12 -22.68 -11.99
C GLY A 97 -6.46 -21.33 -12.62
N MET A 98 -6.54 -20.27 -11.85
CA MET A 98 -6.80 -18.92 -12.38
C MET A 98 -5.55 -18.36 -13.06
N GLU A 99 -5.67 -17.93 -14.31
CA GLU A 99 -4.62 -17.23 -15.02
C GLU A 99 -4.45 -15.79 -14.48
N ARG A 100 -3.27 -15.20 -14.72
CA ARG A 100 -2.98 -13.82 -14.28
C ARG A 100 -3.97 -12.82 -14.89
N LYS A 101 -4.30 -12.97 -16.16
CA LYS A 101 -5.26 -12.09 -16.86
C LYS A 101 -6.66 -12.14 -16.24
N ASP A 102 -7.13 -13.34 -15.87
CA ASP A 102 -8.45 -13.49 -15.23
C ASP A 102 -8.52 -12.79 -13.88
N LEU A 103 -7.44 -12.91 -13.09
CA LEU A 103 -7.32 -12.22 -11.81
C LEU A 103 -7.35 -10.70 -11.99
N LEU A 104 -6.60 -10.18 -12.95
CA LEU A 104 -6.55 -8.75 -13.26
C LEU A 104 -7.93 -8.23 -13.71
N THR A 105 -8.62 -8.96 -14.58
CA THR A 105 -9.96 -8.62 -15.06
C THR A 105 -10.98 -8.62 -13.92
N ALA A 106 -10.96 -9.66 -13.06
CA ALA A 106 -11.86 -9.76 -11.92
C ALA A 106 -11.65 -8.62 -10.92
N ASN A 107 -10.40 -8.25 -10.64
CA ASN A 107 -10.09 -7.10 -9.80
C ASN A 107 -10.44 -5.77 -10.47
N GLY A 108 -10.33 -5.65 -11.78
CA GLY A 108 -10.80 -4.48 -12.52
C GLY A 108 -12.27 -4.16 -12.30
N GLY A 109 -13.11 -5.20 -12.20
CA GLY A 109 -14.53 -5.07 -11.83
C GLY A 109 -14.77 -4.56 -10.39
N ILE A 110 -13.76 -4.62 -9.53
CA ILE A 110 -13.80 -4.08 -8.16
C ILE A 110 -13.23 -2.66 -8.11
N PHE A 111 -12.02 -2.46 -8.60
CA PHE A 111 -11.29 -1.20 -8.42
C PHE A 111 -11.73 -0.08 -9.37
N GLY A 112 -12.26 -0.39 -10.54
CA GLY A 112 -12.83 0.60 -11.46
C GLY A 112 -14.01 1.35 -10.84
N PRO A 113 -15.08 0.66 -10.41
CA PRO A 113 -16.20 1.29 -9.71
C PRO A 113 -15.78 2.04 -8.44
N GLN A 114 -14.84 1.51 -7.65
CA GLN A 114 -14.32 2.20 -6.48
C GLN A 114 -13.61 3.51 -6.83
N GLY A 115 -12.81 3.53 -7.92
CA GLY A 115 -12.17 4.75 -8.41
C GLY A 115 -13.18 5.83 -8.79
N LYS A 116 -14.26 5.47 -9.51
CA LYS A 116 -15.35 6.39 -9.88
C LYS A 116 -16.09 6.91 -8.64
N ALA A 117 -16.41 6.03 -7.69
CA ALA A 117 -17.10 6.42 -6.47
C ALA A 117 -16.23 7.36 -5.60
N LEU A 118 -14.93 7.10 -5.50
CA LEU A 118 -14.00 8.00 -4.83
C LEU A 118 -13.97 9.39 -5.47
N ALA A 119 -13.92 9.48 -6.79
CA ALA A 119 -13.91 10.74 -7.51
C ALA A 119 -15.17 11.59 -7.27
N THR A 120 -16.35 10.92 -7.20
CA THR A 120 -17.64 11.60 -7.14
C THR A 120 -18.17 11.80 -5.72
N LYS A 121 -17.74 11.00 -4.75
CA LYS A 121 -18.29 10.96 -3.37
C LYS A 121 -17.32 11.37 -2.29
N ALA A 122 -16.02 11.09 -2.45
CA ALA A 122 -15.04 11.40 -1.44
C ALA A 122 -14.71 12.91 -1.35
N SER A 123 -13.97 13.30 -0.34
CA SER A 123 -13.45 14.66 -0.24
C SER A 123 -12.48 14.94 -1.40
N LYS A 124 -12.39 16.21 -1.83
CA LYS A 124 -11.52 16.61 -2.96
C LYS A 124 -10.04 16.26 -2.76
N ASN A 125 -9.61 16.17 -1.52
CA ASN A 125 -8.22 15.87 -1.16
C ASN A 125 -8.07 14.44 -0.59
N VAL A 126 -8.96 13.53 -0.96
CA VAL A 126 -8.93 12.15 -0.49
C VAL A 126 -7.56 11.52 -0.77
N LYS A 127 -7.04 10.76 0.19
CA LYS A 127 -5.83 9.94 0.03
C LYS A 127 -6.24 8.48 -0.05
N VAL A 128 -5.87 7.82 -1.14
CA VAL A 128 -6.28 6.46 -1.45
C VAL A 128 -5.06 5.53 -1.46
N LEU A 129 -5.07 4.52 -0.63
CA LEU A 129 -4.03 3.49 -0.60
C LEU A 129 -4.62 2.14 -1.01
N VAL A 130 -4.14 1.59 -2.09
CA VAL A 130 -4.49 0.25 -2.57
C VAL A 130 -3.57 -0.77 -1.92
N VAL A 131 -4.17 -1.67 -1.16
CA VAL A 131 -3.51 -2.79 -0.44
C VAL A 131 -3.82 -4.13 -1.11
N GLY A 132 -5.01 -4.24 -1.71
CA GLY A 132 -5.48 -5.44 -2.41
C GLY A 132 -4.64 -5.75 -3.66
N ASN A 133 -4.17 -7.01 -3.76
CA ASN A 133 -3.28 -7.44 -4.84
C ASN A 133 -4.03 -7.82 -6.14
N PRO A 134 -3.38 -7.57 -7.30
CA PRO A 134 -2.08 -6.92 -7.54
C PRO A 134 -2.14 -5.40 -7.32
N ALA A 135 -1.45 -4.92 -6.29
CA ALA A 135 -1.66 -3.57 -5.76
C ALA A 135 -1.37 -2.46 -6.78
N ASN A 136 -0.26 -2.54 -7.51
CA ASN A 136 0.13 -1.50 -8.46
C ASN A 136 -0.86 -1.38 -9.63
N THR A 137 -1.28 -2.50 -10.20
CA THR A 137 -2.23 -2.53 -11.31
C THR A 137 -3.64 -2.17 -10.87
N ASN A 138 -4.07 -2.61 -9.67
CA ASN A 138 -5.33 -2.21 -9.07
C ASN A 138 -5.37 -0.69 -8.80
N ALA A 139 -4.26 -0.11 -8.34
CA ALA A 139 -4.13 1.34 -8.16
C ALA A 139 -4.22 2.09 -9.50
N LEU A 140 -3.58 1.56 -10.55
CA LEU A 140 -3.69 2.13 -11.90
C LEU A 140 -5.13 2.12 -12.40
N ILE A 141 -5.86 1.01 -12.23
CA ILE A 141 -7.27 0.89 -12.65
C ILE A 141 -8.14 1.90 -11.88
N ALA A 142 -8.00 1.96 -10.54
CA ALA A 142 -8.76 2.89 -9.72
C ALA A 142 -8.46 4.36 -10.07
N ALA A 143 -7.17 4.71 -10.24
CA ALA A 143 -6.73 6.04 -10.61
C ALA A 143 -7.25 6.45 -12.00
N THR A 144 -7.18 5.54 -13.00
CA THR A 144 -7.64 5.80 -14.36
C THR A 144 -9.14 5.98 -14.40
N ALA A 145 -9.92 5.11 -13.75
CA ALA A 145 -11.37 5.22 -13.70
C ALA A 145 -11.81 6.49 -12.94
N GLY A 146 -11.14 6.80 -11.82
CA GLY A 146 -11.43 8.01 -11.05
C GLY A 146 -11.05 9.31 -11.77
N SER A 147 -9.96 9.30 -12.55
CA SER A 147 -9.51 10.51 -13.26
C SER A 147 -10.50 10.99 -14.32
N LYS A 148 -11.28 10.09 -14.89
CA LYS A 148 -12.37 10.43 -15.83
C LYS A 148 -13.50 11.23 -15.17
N GLU A 149 -13.60 11.13 -13.85
CA GLU A 149 -14.58 11.83 -13.01
C GLU A 149 -13.90 12.94 -12.15
N GLY A 150 -12.66 13.30 -12.45
CA GLY A 150 -11.95 14.42 -11.82
C GLY A 150 -11.05 14.10 -10.62
N LEU A 151 -10.85 12.83 -10.27
CA LEU A 151 -9.86 12.45 -9.25
C LEU A 151 -8.44 12.67 -9.80
N ASN A 152 -7.60 13.35 -9.03
CA ASN A 152 -6.19 13.47 -9.39
C ASN A 152 -5.49 12.11 -9.18
N PRO A 153 -4.87 11.51 -10.22
CA PRO A 153 -4.16 10.23 -10.11
C PRO A 153 -3.10 10.19 -9.01
N ARG A 154 -2.49 11.32 -8.66
CA ARG A 154 -1.54 11.43 -7.55
C ARG A 154 -2.15 11.11 -6.18
N GLN A 155 -3.47 11.10 -6.06
CA GLN A 155 -4.18 10.74 -4.82
C GLN A 155 -4.35 9.23 -4.65
N VAL A 156 -3.91 8.40 -5.61
CA VAL A 156 -4.08 6.94 -5.56
C VAL A 156 -2.72 6.26 -5.57
N HIS A 157 -2.36 5.64 -4.46
CA HIS A 157 -1.10 4.95 -4.26
C HIS A 157 -1.29 3.43 -4.16
N ALA A 158 -0.24 2.68 -4.49
CA ALA A 158 -0.11 1.25 -4.20
C ALA A 158 0.81 1.02 -2.99
N MET A 159 0.51 0.03 -2.17
CA MET A 159 1.30 -0.28 -0.98
C MET A 159 2.51 -1.15 -1.31
N VAL A 160 3.70 -0.55 -1.29
CA VAL A 160 5.00 -1.26 -1.30
C VAL A 160 5.72 -1.13 0.07
N ARG A 161 5.05 -0.53 1.06
CA ARG A 161 5.60 -0.28 2.39
C ARG A 161 5.87 -1.58 3.17
N LEU A 162 5.09 -2.64 2.93
CA LEU A 162 5.34 -3.93 3.56
C LEU A 162 6.71 -4.49 3.13
N ASP A 163 7.06 -4.34 1.87
CA ASP A 163 8.36 -4.78 1.34
C ASP A 163 9.50 -3.94 1.88
N HIS A 164 9.30 -2.63 2.01
CA HIS A 164 10.21 -1.71 2.67
C HIS A 164 10.48 -2.13 4.14
N ASN A 165 9.44 -2.40 4.91
CA ASN A 165 9.56 -2.84 6.30
C ASN A 165 10.25 -4.22 6.40
N ARG A 166 10.01 -5.13 5.46
CA ARG A 166 10.71 -6.42 5.36
C ARG A 166 12.19 -6.22 5.09
N ALA A 167 12.55 -5.33 4.18
CA ALA A 167 13.95 -5.02 3.86
C ALA A 167 14.68 -4.46 5.09
N ILE A 168 14.09 -3.49 5.80
CA ILE A 168 14.64 -2.98 7.08
C ILE A 168 14.84 -4.12 8.08
N SER A 169 13.84 -4.99 8.26
CA SER A 169 13.92 -6.11 9.20
C SER A 169 15.03 -7.09 8.86
N GLN A 170 15.28 -7.38 7.57
CA GLN A 170 16.37 -8.26 7.15
C GLN A 170 17.75 -7.61 7.39
N LEU A 171 17.89 -6.31 7.11
CA LEU A 171 19.11 -5.56 7.41
C LEU A 171 19.38 -5.50 8.92
N ALA A 172 18.37 -5.21 9.73
CA ALA A 172 18.45 -5.21 11.18
C ALA A 172 18.92 -6.57 11.72
N SER A 173 18.30 -7.66 11.25
CA SER A 173 18.68 -9.02 11.64
C SER A 173 20.12 -9.38 11.24
N LYS A 174 20.58 -8.94 10.06
CA LYS A 174 21.93 -9.22 9.55
C LYS A 174 23.00 -8.47 10.31
N THR A 175 22.73 -7.22 10.68
CA THR A 175 23.74 -6.29 11.23
C THR A 175 23.69 -6.15 12.76
N GLY A 176 22.58 -6.61 13.38
CA GLY A 176 22.32 -6.40 14.80
C GLY A 176 21.94 -4.96 15.17
N VAL A 177 21.78 -4.07 14.20
CA VAL A 177 21.39 -2.67 14.40
C VAL A 177 19.85 -2.58 14.48
N HIS A 178 19.34 -1.69 15.33
CA HIS A 178 17.90 -1.50 15.47
C HIS A 178 17.29 -0.91 14.17
N GLY A 179 16.10 -1.37 13.80
CA GLY A 179 15.45 -0.96 12.54
C GLY A 179 15.22 0.56 12.41
N ASN A 180 15.08 1.29 13.53
CA ASN A 180 14.94 2.75 13.52
C ASN A 180 16.23 3.50 13.12
N ASP A 181 17.37 2.83 13.17
CA ASP A 181 18.67 3.37 12.79
C ASP A 181 19.07 2.93 11.37
N ILE A 182 18.10 2.43 10.59
CA ILE A 182 18.26 2.04 9.18
C ILE A 182 17.44 3.00 8.34
N ASP A 183 18.11 3.83 7.56
CA ASP A 183 17.47 4.86 6.72
C ASP A 183 17.75 4.63 5.24
N ASN A 184 16.90 5.22 4.39
CA ASN A 184 17.04 5.27 2.94
C ASN A 184 17.02 3.90 2.24
N VAL A 185 16.28 2.94 2.77
CA VAL A 185 15.95 1.72 2.04
C VAL A 185 14.94 2.06 0.95
N ILE A 186 15.10 1.50 -0.25
CA ILE A 186 14.21 1.78 -1.37
C ILE A 186 13.65 0.47 -1.91
N ILE A 187 12.35 0.46 -2.18
CA ILE A 187 11.70 -0.59 -2.96
C ILE A 187 11.31 0.01 -4.32
N TRP A 188 11.96 -0.47 -5.37
CA TRP A 188 11.63 -0.10 -6.74
C TRP A 188 10.61 -1.05 -7.34
N GLY A 189 9.65 -0.51 -8.09
CA GLY A 189 8.80 -1.27 -9.00
C GLY A 189 7.49 -1.80 -8.43
N ASN A 190 7.18 -3.03 -8.83
CA ASN A 190 5.93 -3.72 -8.56
C ASN A 190 5.94 -4.39 -7.18
N HIS A 191 4.79 -4.40 -6.48
CA HIS A 191 4.60 -5.25 -5.30
C HIS A 191 4.44 -6.73 -5.73
N SER A 192 5.52 -7.35 -6.16
CA SER A 192 5.58 -8.72 -6.66
C SER A 192 6.95 -9.36 -6.38
N SER A 193 7.18 -10.55 -6.93
CA SER A 193 8.50 -11.20 -6.85
C SER A 193 9.58 -10.52 -7.69
N THR A 194 9.24 -9.52 -8.52
CA THR A 194 10.22 -8.73 -9.29
C THR A 194 10.62 -7.44 -8.59
N GLN A 195 9.98 -7.07 -7.48
CA GLN A 195 10.35 -5.90 -6.70
C GLN A 195 11.86 -5.87 -6.44
N TYR A 196 12.45 -4.69 -6.46
CA TYR A 196 13.87 -4.57 -6.18
C TYR A 196 14.09 -3.79 -4.88
N PRO A 197 14.44 -4.49 -3.77
CA PRO A 197 14.90 -3.84 -2.54
C PRO A 197 16.35 -3.38 -2.72
N ASP A 198 16.53 -2.07 -2.83
CA ASP A 198 17.81 -1.40 -3.08
C ASP A 198 18.37 -0.80 -1.78
N VAL A 199 19.63 -1.12 -1.51
CA VAL A 199 20.38 -0.61 -0.36
C VAL A 199 21.52 0.32 -0.75
N SER A 200 21.61 0.73 -2.01
CA SER A 200 22.73 1.55 -2.54
C SER A 200 22.89 2.88 -1.79
N HIS A 201 21.77 3.44 -1.31
CA HIS A 201 21.72 4.69 -0.56
C HIS A 201 21.41 4.49 0.93
N THR A 202 21.29 3.24 1.37
CA THR A 202 20.92 2.90 2.75
C THR A 202 22.07 3.18 3.72
N THR A 203 21.71 3.76 4.86
CA THR A 203 22.60 3.86 6.01
C THR A 203 22.09 2.99 7.16
N ILE A 204 23.02 2.38 7.89
CA ILE A 204 22.77 1.48 9.01
C ILE A 204 23.64 1.97 10.19
N GLY A 205 23.01 2.51 11.24
CA GLY A 205 23.73 3.13 12.34
C GLY A 205 24.68 4.24 11.87
N GLY A 206 24.28 5.01 10.85
CA GLY A 206 25.08 6.11 10.27
C GLY A 206 26.18 5.68 9.30
N LYS A 207 26.41 4.37 9.07
CA LYS A 207 27.38 3.85 8.10
C LYS A 207 26.66 3.41 6.81
N LYS A 208 27.35 3.44 5.67
CA LYS A 208 26.78 2.94 4.41
C LYS A 208 26.51 1.44 4.52
N ALA A 209 25.35 0.99 4.07
CA ALA A 209 24.99 -0.43 4.10
C ALA A 209 26.03 -1.30 3.37
N ARG A 210 26.54 -0.82 2.24
CA ARG A 210 27.55 -1.49 1.40
C ARG A 210 28.90 -1.74 2.13
N ASP A 211 29.17 -1.04 3.22
CA ASP A 211 30.36 -1.27 4.07
C ASP A 211 30.13 -2.36 5.13
N LEU A 212 28.86 -2.73 5.37
CA LEU A 212 28.45 -3.66 6.43
C LEU A 212 27.93 -5.00 5.90
N VAL A 213 27.48 -5.05 4.65
CA VAL A 213 26.97 -6.26 3.99
C VAL A 213 27.63 -6.46 2.62
N THR A 214 27.89 -7.71 2.26
CA THR A 214 28.55 -8.05 1.00
C THR A 214 27.54 -8.05 -0.16
N GLN A 215 28.04 -7.80 -1.38
CA GLN A 215 27.23 -7.90 -2.60
C GLN A 215 26.66 -9.32 -2.77
N GLU A 216 27.46 -10.34 -2.46
CA GLU A 216 27.02 -11.74 -2.54
C GLU A 216 25.82 -12.01 -1.63
N TRP A 217 25.84 -11.52 -0.38
CA TRP A 217 24.71 -11.66 0.53
C TRP A 217 23.49 -10.90 0.03
N LEU A 218 23.65 -9.69 -0.53
CA LEU A 218 22.56 -8.93 -1.10
C LEU A 218 21.85 -9.70 -2.22
N GLU A 219 22.61 -10.30 -3.13
CA GLU A 219 22.06 -11.00 -4.31
C GLU A 219 21.50 -12.39 -3.97
N LYS A 220 22.18 -13.17 -3.13
CA LYS A 220 21.80 -14.56 -2.85
C LYS A 220 20.82 -14.73 -1.70
N ASP A 221 20.81 -13.81 -0.75
CA ASP A 221 19.98 -13.92 0.47
C ASP A 221 18.98 -12.78 0.59
N PHE A 222 19.44 -11.52 0.67
CA PHE A 222 18.59 -10.38 1.01
C PHE A 222 17.47 -10.15 0.00
N ILE A 223 17.81 -9.96 -1.28
CA ILE A 223 16.84 -9.70 -2.34
C ILE A 223 15.82 -10.86 -2.45
N PRO A 224 16.24 -12.14 -2.58
CA PRO A 224 15.30 -13.25 -2.66
C PRO A 224 14.42 -13.39 -1.41
N VAL A 225 14.96 -13.20 -0.21
CA VAL A 225 14.19 -13.29 1.03
C VAL A 225 13.12 -12.21 1.10
N VAL A 226 13.42 -10.97 0.75
CA VAL A 226 12.43 -9.88 0.72
C VAL A 226 11.36 -10.16 -0.32
N GLN A 227 11.74 -10.56 -1.54
CA GLN A 227 10.83 -10.88 -2.63
C GLN A 227 9.89 -12.05 -2.31
N GLN A 228 10.39 -13.10 -1.67
CA GLN A 228 9.66 -14.35 -1.40
C GLN A 228 9.02 -14.40 0.00
N ARG A 229 9.14 -13.33 0.80
CA ARG A 229 8.66 -13.32 2.20
C ARG A 229 7.18 -13.63 2.32
N GLY A 230 6.36 -13.14 1.39
CA GLY A 230 4.92 -13.45 1.37
C GLY A 230 4.63 -14.93 1.24
N ALA A 231 5.30 -15.60 0.30
CA ALA A 231 5.16 -17.05 0.09
C ALA A 231 5.67 -17.85 1.30
N ALA A 232 6.78 -17.43 1.92
CA ALA A 232 7.31 -18.05 3.12
C ALA A 232 6.33 -17.97 4.31
N ILE A 233 5.65 -16.83 4.48
CA ILE A 233 4.63 -16.65 5.53
C ILE A 233 3.43 -17.57 5.26
N ILE A 234 2.93 -17.65 4.03
CA ILE A 234 1.83 -18.54 3.66
C ILE A 234 2.21 -20.00 3.95
N LYS A 235 3.42 -20.41 3.58
CA LYS A 235 3.92 -21.77 3.87
C LYS A 235 3.97 -22.08 5.36
N ALA A 236 4.37 -21.11 6.19
CA ALA A 236 4.50 -21.31 7.64
C ALA A 236 3.17 -21.20 8.39
N ARG A 237 2.28 -20.27 8.02
CA ARG A 237 1.03 -19.97 8.74
C ARG A 237 -0.22 -20.60 8.13
N GLY A 238 -0.16 -21.06 6.88
CA GLY A 238 -1.35 -21.42 6.09
C GLY A 238 -2.19 -20.24 5.63
N LEU A 239 -1.83 -19.02 5.99
CA LEU A 239 -2.56 -17.77 5.71
C LEU A 239 -1.58 -16.67 5.24
N SER A 240 -2.08 -15.75 4.43
CA SER A 240 -1.34 -14.56 3.99
C SER A 240 -0.98 -13.62 5.15
N SER A 241 -0.02 -12.73 4.91
CA SER A 241 0.29 -11.63 5.84
C SER A 241 -0.95 -10.78 6.10
N ALA A 242 -1.29 -10.59 7.36
CA ALA A 242 -2.43 -9.77 7.79
C ALA A 242 -1.97 -8.59 8.66
N ALA A 243 -1.48 -8.86 9.86
CA ALA A 243 -1.08 -7.82 10.81
C ALA A 243 0.10 -6.96 10.29
N SER A 244 1.09 -7.57 9.61
CA SER A 244 2.20 -6.82 9.01
C SER A 244 1.77 -5.98 7.81
N ALA A 245 0.80 -6.44 7.02
CA ALA A 245 0.21 -5.65 5.95
C ALA A 245 -0.58 -4.46 6.49
N ALA A 246 -1.36 -4.67 7.56
CA ALA A 246 -2.07 -3.60 8.26
C ALA A 246 -1.10 -2.56 8.85
N SER A 247 -0.01 -2.99 9.51
CA SER A 247 1.03 -2.08 10.00
C SER A 247 1.65 -1.25 8.89
N ALA A 248 2.02 -1.89 7.77
CA ALA A 248 2.60 -1.20 6.62
C ALA A 248 1.64 -0.20 5.97
N ALA A 249 0.34 -0.50 5.90
CA ALA A 249 -0.68 0.42 5.42
C ALA A 249 -0.81 1.65 6.35
N VAL A 250 -0.78 1.43 7.66
CA VAL A 250 -0.74 2.51 8.66
C VAL A 250 0.51 3.37 8.50
N ASP A 251 1.69 2.76 8.38
CA ASP A 251 2.95 3.49 8.20
C ASP A 251 2.93 4.34 6.92
N HIS A 252 2.45 3.77 5.80
CA HIS A 252 2.34 4.50 4.54
C HIS A 252 1.43 5.72 4.66
N MET A 253 0.20 5.52 5.18
CA MET A 253 -0.77 6.61 5.30
C MET A 253 -0.34 7.65 6.33
N ARG A 254 0.32 7.24 7.42
CA ARG A 254 0.88 8.16 8.43
C ARG A 254 1.92 9.09 7.80
N ASP A 255 2.90 8.52 7.09
CA ASP A 255 3.94 9.32 6.46
C ASP A 255 3.34 10.27 5.42
N TRP A 256 2.37 9.81 4.64
CA TRP A 256 1.69 10.65 3.66
C TRP A 256 0.87 11.79 4.32
N ALA A 257 0.14 11.48 5.39
CA ALA A 257 -0.73 12.45 6.06
C ALA A 257 0.04 13.44 6.96
N LEU A 258 1.03 12.94 7.71
CA LEU A 258 1.71 13.69 8.75
C LEU A 258 3.13 14.12 8.38
N GLY A 259 3.68 13.54 7.31
CA GLY A 259 5.06 13.76 6.87
C GLY A 259 6.00 12.65 7.30
N SER A 260 7.03 12.40 6.49
CA SER A 260 8.06 11.38 6.75
C SER A 260 9.27 11.92 7.54
N ASN A 261 9.20 13.15 8.05
CA ASN A 261 10.28 13.83 8.78
C ASN A 261 11.61 13.87 8.00
N GLY A 262 11.53 14.05 6.67
CA GLY A 262 12.70 14.07 5.78
C GLY A 262 13.27 12.67 5.46
N LYS A 263 12.70 11.59 6.00
CA LYS A 263 13.13 10.24 5.69
C LYS A 263 12.57 9.78 4.35
N ILE A 264 13.39 9.06 3.58
CA ILE A 264 12.97 8.39 2.36
C ILE A 264 12.10 7.19 2.74
N VAL A 265 10.91 7.14 2.16
CA VAL A 265 9.96 6.02 2.28
C VAL A 265 9.60 5.51 0.90
N SER A 266 9.32 4.20 0.77
CA SER A 266 8.93 3.63 -0.52
C SER A 266 7.43 3.69 -0.69
N MET A 267 6.98 4.28 -1.81
CA MET A 267 5.57 4.43 -2.17
C MET A 267 5.34 4.00 -3.62
N GLY A 268 4.27 3.27 -3.86
CA GLY A 268 3.79 2.98 -5.22
C GLY A 268 2.96 4.16 -5.72
N VAL A 269 3.52 4.95 -6.63
CA VAL A 269 2.88 6.19 -7.13
C VAL A 269 2.84 6.21 -8.65
N PRO A 270 1.94 7.00 -9.27
CA PRO A 270 1.94 7.18 -10.73
C PRO A 270 3.31 7.64 -11.22
N SER A 271 3.85 6.94 -12.21
CA SER A 271 5.13 7.32 -12.81
C SER A 271 5.01 8.64 -13.57
N ASP A 272 5.93 9.55 -13.30
CA ASP A 272 6.05 10.87 -13.92
C ASP A 272 7.25 10.98 -14.90
N GLY A 273 7.93 9.85 -15.15
CA GLY A 273 9.16 9.81 -15.96
C GLY A 273 10.44 9.80 -15.14
N SER A 274 10.36 9.98 -13.82
CA SER A 274 11.51 9.91 -12.92
C SER A 274 12.29 8.61 -13.12
N TYR A 275 13.63 8.71 -13.06
CA TYR A 275 14.56 7.58 -13.28
C TYR A 275 14.41 6.86 -14.61
N GLY A 276 13.79 7.51 -15.62
CA GLY A 276 13.56 6.93 -16.94
C GLY A 276 12.42 5.91 -17.01
N ILE A 277 11.64 5.78 -15.95
CA ILE A 277 10.43 4.94 -15.92
C ILE A 277 9.29 5.72 -16.57
N ALA A 278 8.89 5.33 -17.77
CA ALA A 278 7.89 6.08 -18.52
C ALA A 278 6.50 6.09 -17.84
N PRO A 279 5.70 7.16 -18.01
CA PRO A 279 4.33 7.27 -17.47
C PRO A 279 3.40 6.13 -17.91
N GLY A 280 2.25 6.06 -17.24
CA GLY A 280 1.17 5.10 -17.54
C GLY A 280 1.18 3.83 -16.69
N ILE A 281 2.03 3.76 -15.67
CA ILE A 281 2.04 2.71 -14.65
C ILE A 281 2.11 3.33 -13.25
N VAL A 282 1.75 2.57 -12.23
CA VAL A 282 2.02 2.88 -10.82
C VAL A 282 3.25 2.10 -10.41
N TYR A 283 4.31 2.79 -9.99
CA TYR A 283 5.64 2.22 -9.76
C TYR A 283 6.13 2.56 -8.36
N GLY A 284 6.85 1.66 -7.72
CA GLY A 284 7.49 1.89 -6.42
C GLY A 284 8.68 2.83 -6.53
N TYR A 285 8.63 3.95 -5.82
CA TYR A 285 9.66 5.00 -5.82
C TYR A 285 10.09 5.38 -4.41
N PRO A 286 11.33 5.90 -4.24
CA PRO A 286 11.72 6.63 -3.05
C PRO A 286 10.97 7.96 -2.99
N CYS A 287 10.25 8.20 -1.92
CA CYS A 287 9.49 9.43 -1.71
C CYS A 287 9.83 10.08 -0.37
N ILE A 288 9.65 11.41 -0.30
CA ILE A 288 9.60 12.17 0.95
C ILE A 288 8.22 12.78 1.04
N CYS A 289 7.62 12.68 2.23
CA CYS A 289 6.27 13.20 2.50
C CYS A 289 6.35 14.45 3.37
N LYS A 290 5.60 15.50 2.98
CA LYS A 290 5.49 16.76 3.72
C LYS A 290 4.17 17.45 3.43
N ASN A 291 3.57 18.06 4.44
CA ASN A 291 2.33 18.84 4.31
C ASN A 291 1.15 18.06 3.67
N GLY A 292 1.08 16.77 3.92
CA GLY A 292 0.02 15.92 3.35
C GLY A 292 0.20 15.59 1.87
N ASP A 293 1.36 15.84 1.28
CA ASP A 293 1.72 15.46 -0.09
C ASP A 293 3.04 14.66 -0.09
N TYR A 294 3.45 14.18 -1.26
CA TYR A 294 4.69 13.45 -1.47
C TYR A 294 5.46 13.99 -2.67
N GLU A 295 6.76 13.81 -2.63
CA GLU A 295 7.66 14.09 -3.75
C GLU A 295 8.55 12.88 -4.00
N ILE A 296 8.71 12.48 -5.28
CA ILE A 296 9.70 11.47 -5.66
C ILE A 296 11.08 12.08 -5.49
N VAL A 297 11.93 11.44 -4.69
CA VAL A 297 13.32 11.88 -4.48
C VAL A 297 14.06 11.79 -5.81
N GLN A 298 14.69 12.88 -6.22
CA GLN A 298 15.43 12.95 -7.48
C GLN A 298 16.95 12.85 -7.26
N GLY A 299 17.68 12.51 -8.33
CA GLY A 299 19.15 12.59 -8.35
C GLY A 299 19.88 11.45 -7.62
N LEU A 300 19.20 10.40 -7.18
CA LEU A 300 19.87 9.22 -6.66
C LEU A 300 20.60 8.50 -7.82
N SER A 301 21.86 8.12 -7.60
CA SER A 301 22.62 7.35 -8.58
C SER A 301 22.06 5.94 -8.69
N VAL A 302 21.95 5.45 -9.91
CA VAL A 302 21.49 4.08 -10.23
C VAL A 302 22.60 3.40 -11.01
N ASP A 303 23.24 2.38 -10.40
CA ASP A 303 24.25 1.58 -11.07
C ASP A 303 23.63 0.59 -12.09
N GLU A 304 24.47 -0.06 -12.88
CA GLU A 304 24.02 -0.99 -13.93
C GLU A 304 23.23 -2.17 -13.37
N PHE A 305 23.64 -2.72 -12.24
CA PHE A 305 22.93 -3.80 -11.55
C PHE A 305 21.51 -3.36 -11.15
N SER A 306 21.40 -2.23 -10.48
CA SER A 306 20.13 -1.64 -10.06
C SER A 306 19.24 -1.34 -11.27
N ARG A 307 19.81 -0.77 -12.34
CA ARG A 307 19.07 -0.50 -13.58
C ARG A 307 18.48 -1.77 -14.18
N GLY A 308 19.25 -2.85 -14.24
CA GLY A 308 18.77 -4.15 -14.71
C GLY A 308 17.56 -4.66 -13.91
N ARG A 309 17.63 -4.56 -12.58
CA ARG A 309 16.53 -4.96 -11.68
C ARG A 309 15.30 -4.08 -11.85
N MET A 310 15.49 -2.76 -11.94
CA MET A 310 14.40 -1.79 -12.18
C MET A 310 13.68 -2.05 -13.51
N THR A 311 14.43 -2.40 -14.56
CA THR A 311 13.87 -2.71 -15.87
C THR A 311 13.00 -3.99 -15.83
N ILE A 312 13.43 -5.02 -15.11
CA ILE A 312 12.66 -6.26 -14.97
C ILE A 312 11.28 -5.98 -14.35
N THR A 313 11.24 -5.24 -13.24
CA THR A 313 9.99 -4.95 -12.56
C THR A 313 9.12 -3.94 -13.31
N GLU A 314 9.72 -3.01 -14.06
CA GLU A 314 9.00 -2.12 -14.98
C GLU A 314 8.31 -2.91 -16.09
N ASN A 315 9.02 -3.84 -16.74
CA ASN A 315 8.46 -4.66 -17.79
C ASN A 315 7.26 -5.49 -17.31
N GLU A 316 7.35 -6.07 -16.10
CA GLU A 316 6.21 -6.77 -15.51
C GLU A 316 4.98 -5.86 -15.37
N LEU A 317 5.15 -4.64 -14.88
CA LEU A 317 4.05 -3.67 -14.76
C LEU A 317 3.46 -3.26 -16.12
N ARG A 318 4.30 -3.18 -17.16
CA ARG A 318 3.82 -2.89 -18.52
C ARG A 318 3.04 -4.04 -19.11
N GLU A 319 3.44 -5.28 -18.85
CA GLU A 319 2.70 -6.48 -19.23
C GLU A 319 1.34 -6.52 -18.50
N GLU A 320 1.33 -6.24 -17.19
CA GLU A 320 0.08 -6.15 -16.42
C GLU A 320 -0.85 -5.06 -16.95
N ARG A 321 -0.30 -3.87 -17.27
CA ARG A 321 -1.06 -2.77 -17.86
C ARG A 321 -1.66 -3.17 -19.21
N ALA A 322 -0.89 -3.82 -20.07
CA ALA A 322 -1.37 -4.29 -21.36
C ALA A 322 -2.51 -5.32 -21.23
N ALA A 323 -2.43 -6.20 -20.20
CA ALA A 323 -3.47 -7.19 -19.93
C ALA A 323 -4.80 -6.57 -19.47
N VAL A 324 -4.79 -5.34 -18.95
CA VAL A 324 -5.98 -4.61 -18.49
C VAL A 324 -6.31 -3.40 -19.36
N GLU A 325 -5.75 -3.28 -20.54
CA GLU A 325 -5.92 -2.09 -21.40
C GLU A 325 -7.39 -1.71 -21.65
N ASP A 326 -8.26 -2.71 -21.80
CA ASP A 326 -9.70 -2.47 -21.99
C ASP A 326 -10.39 -1.87 -20.76
N LEU A 327 -9.83 -2.08 -19.57
CA LEU A 327 -10.33 -1.49 -18.33
C LEU A 327 -9.83 -0.04 -18.13
N LEU A 328 -8.80 0.36 -18.86
CA LEU A 328 -8.21 1.70 -18.78
C LEU A 328 -8.82 2.68 -19.80
N LYS A 329 -9.55 2.17 -20.80
CA LYS A 329 -10.31 2.97 -21.78
C LYS A 329 -11.56 3.56 -21.14
#